data_3deb68e3e03bb5233cc7f27624d7c761
#
_entry.id   3deb68e3e03bb5233cc7f27624d7c761
#
_cell.length_a   1.000
_cell.length_b   1.000
_cell.length_c   1.000
_cell.angle_alpha   90.00
_cell.angle_beta   90.00
_cell.angle_gamma   90.00
#
_symmetry.space_group_name_H-M   'P 1'
#
loop_
_entity.id
_entity.type
_entity.pdbx_description
1 polymer ?
#
loop_
_entity_poly.entity_id
_entity_poly.type
_entity_poly.pdbx_seq_one_letter_code
_entity_poly.pdbx_strand_id
1 'polypeptide(L)'
;KDKTIKFWSIWDNKELIGCGAIKILSQDHGEFKSIRVHDKFREKGFGKKIISILLSKSKDIGLKNIFIETGSGKFFEPARKLFKSCGFEECDPFAHYKNDPNSFYMKIKV
;
A
#
# COMPACT_ATOMS: atom_id res chain seq x y z
N LYS A 1 -18.09 7.45 10.10
CA LYS A 1 -16.96 6.57 9.80
C LYS A 1 -17.03 6.08 8.37
N ASP A 2 -15.95 6.17 7.64
CA ASP A 2 -15.91 5.74 6.25
C ASP A 2 -15.81 4.22 6.18
N LYS A 3 -16.89 3.57 5.72
CA LYS A 3 -16.96 2.12 5.61
C LYS A 3 -16.11 1.58 4.45
N THR A 4 -15.63 2.46 3.55
CA THR A 4 -14.81 2.03 2.43
C THR A 4 -13.33 1.87 2.82
N ILE A 5 -12.96 2.28 4.01
CA ILE A 5 -11.59 2.16 4.49
C ILE A 5 -11.49 1.12 5.60
N LYS A 6 -10.62 0.14 5.39
CA LYS A 6 -10.29 -0.87 6.39
C LYS A 6 -8.85 -0.64 6.84
N PHE A 7 -8.63 -0.62 8.13
CA PHE A 7 -7.33 -0.29 8.71
C PHE A 7 -6.84 -1.42 9.61
N TRP A 8 -5.55 -1.73 9.53
CA TRP A 8 -4.91 -2.73 10.39
C TRP A 8 -3.68 -2.16 11.05
N SER A 9 -3.54 -2.44 12.36
CA SER A 9 -2.26 -2.33 13.05
C SER A 9 -1.61 -3.70 12.97
N ILE A 10 -0.31 -3.73 12.76
CA ILE A 10 0.44 -4.98 12.59
C ILE A 10 1.40 -5.13 13.74
N TRP A 11 1.30 -6.25 14.42
CA TRP A 11 2.03 -6.50 15.65
C TRP A 11 2.87 -7.77 15.54
N ASP A 12 4.00 -7.79 16.23
CA ASP A 12 4.79 -8.98 16.44
C ASP A 12 4.92 -9.14 17.95
N ASN A 13 4.29 -10.19 18.49
CA ASN A 13 4.11 -10.35 19.93
C ASN A 13 3.41 -9.10 20.49
N LYS A 14 4.06 -8.38 21.39
CA LYS A 14 3.49 -7.17 22.00
C LYS A 14 4.05 -5.89 21.39
N GLU A 15 4.79 -5.98 20.29
CA GLU A 15 5.39 -4.81 19.66
C GLU A 15 4.65 -4.40 18.41
N LEU A 16 4.35 -3.12 18.29
CA LEU A 16 3.72 -2.56 17.09
C LEU A 16 4.79 -2.40 16.01
N ILE A 17 4.66 -3.15 14.93
CA ILE A 17 5.57 -3.08 13.78
C ILE A 17 5.20 -1.94 12.85
N GLY A 18 3.92 -1.76 12.61
CA GLY A 18 3.43 -0.77 11.68
C GLY A 18 1.94 -0.86 11.43
N CYS A 19 1.51 -0.25 10.34
CA CYS A 19 0.10 -0.23 9.99
C CYS A 19 -0.09 -0.09 8.50
N GLY A 20 -1.33 -0.28 8.06
CA GLY A 20 -1.73 -0.03 6.69
C GLY A 20 -3.23 -0.05 6.56
N ALA A 21 -3.72 0.54 5.48
CA ALA A 21 -5.14 0.61 5.20
C ALA A 21 -5.43 0.26 3.76
N ILE A 22 -6.63 -0.25 3.53
CA ILE A 22 -7.15 -0.53 2.19
C ILE A 22 -8.41 0.31 2.03
N LYS A 23 -8.40 1.19 1.04
CA LYS A 23 -9.61 1.92 0.64
C LYS A 23 -10.27 1.15 -0.50
N ILE A 24 -11.53 0.79 -0.33
CA ILE A 24 -12.30 0.10 -1.37
C ILE A 24 -12.72 1.15 -2.39
N LEU A 25 -12.25 1.01 -3.64
CA LEU A 25 -12.57 1.94 -4.73
C LEU A 25 -13.78 1.45 -5.52
N SER A 26 -13.90 0.14 -5.69
CA SER A 26 -15.01 -0.49 -6.39
C SER A 26 -15.03 -1.96 -5.98
N GLN A 27 -15.93 -2.74 -6.60
CA GLN A 27 -16.06 -4.16 -6.29
C GLN A 27 -14.72 -4.92 -6.41
N ASP A 28 -13.92 -4.59 -7.41
CA ASP A 28 -12.68 -5.31 -7.71
C ASP A 28 -11.41 -4.51 -7.40
N HIS A 29 -11.52 -3.23 -7.06
CA HIS A 29 -10.37 -2.33 -6.94
C HIS A 29 -10.23 -1.77 -5.54
N GLY A 30 -9.01 -1.79 -5.03
CA GLY A 30 -8.67 -1.17 -3.76
C GLY A 30 -7.41 -0.33 -3.89
N GLU A 31 -7.19 0.54 -2.91
CA GLU A 31 -6.00 1.38 -2.84
C GLU A 31 -5.36 1.20 -1.47
N PHE A 32 -4.05 0.93 -1.43
CA PHE A 32 -3.32 0.92 -0.17
C PHE A 32 -3.03 2.35 0.25
N LYS A 33 -3.29 2.63 1.51
CA LYS A 33 -3.07 3.95 2.13
C LYS A 33 -2.42 3.78 3.48
N SER A 34 -1.73 4.84 3.91
CA SER A 34 -1.23 4.94 5.29
C SER A 34 -0.33 3.78 5.71
N ILE A 35 0.41 3.21 4.75
CA ILE A 35 1.38 2.18 5.08
C ILE A 35 2.55 2.83 5.81
N ARG A 36 2.82 2.35 7.03
CA ARG A 36 3.91 2.87 7.84
C ARG A 36 4.58 1.74 8.60
N VAL A 37 5.90 1.80 8.64
CA VAL A 37 6.71 0.93 9.50
C VAL A 37 7.17 1.78 10.68
N HIS A 38 6.99 1.26 11.88
CA HIS A 38 7.47 1.93 13.09
C HIS A 38 8.98 2.12 12.99
N ASP A 39 9.50 3.28 13.42
CA ASP A 39 10.91 3.63 13.27
C ASP A 39 11.87 2.56 13.76
N LYS A 40 11.54 1.90 14.87
CA LYS A 40 12.34 0.83 15.43
C LYS A 40 12.54 -0.35 14.48
N PHE A 41 11.64 -0.53 13.51
CA PHE A 41 11.65 -1.66 12.60
C PHE A 41 11.98 -1.29 11.16
N ARG A 42 12.35 -0.04 10.90
CA ARG A 42 12.73 0.38 9.54
C ARG A 42 14.00 -0.32 9.09
N GLU A 43 14.10 -0.51 7.77
CA GLU A 43 15.27 -1.11 7.11
C GLU A 43 15.56 -2.54 7.56
N LYS A 44 14.56 -3.23 8.10
CA LYS A 44 14.68 -4.63 8.55
C LYS A 44 13.75 -5.58 7.80
N GLY A 45 13.21 -5.15 6.64
CA GLY A 45 12.33 -5.99 5.83
C GLY A 45 10.88 -6.01 6.26
N PHE A 46 10.48 -5.24 7.26
CA PHE A 46 9.10 -5.25 7.75
C PHE A 46 8.13 -4.56 6.79
N GLY A 47 8.60 -3.61 5.98
CA GLY A 47 7.74 -2.99 4.96
C GLY A 47 7.20 -4.02 3.99
N LYS A 48 8.05 -4.92 3.52
CA LYS A 48 7.66 -6.00 2.63
C LYS A 48 6.65 -6.95 3.30
N LYS A 49 6.85 -7.24 4.58
CA LYS A 49 5.93 -8.08 5.36
C LYS A 49 4.57 -7.42 5.49
N ILE A 50 4.52 -6.12 5.76
CA ILE A 50 3.27 -5.38 5.86
C ILE A 50 2.52 -5.41 4.52
N ILE A 51 3.21 -5.15 3.41
CA ILE A 51 2.60 -5.19 2.08
C ILE A 51 2.05 -6.59 1.80
N SER A 52 2.81 -7.64 2.13
CA SER A 52 2.37 -9.03 1.94
C SER A 52 1.08 -9.32 2.73
N ILE A 53 1.02 -8.86 3.96
CA ILE A 53 -0.18 -9.04 4.80
C ILE A 53 -1.38 -8.31 4.18
N LEU A 54 -1.18 -7.06 3.71
CA LEU A 54 -2.26 -6.29 3.09
C LEU A 54 -2.73 -6.92 1.78
N LEU A 55 -1.82 -7.49 0.99
CA LEU A 55 -2.20 -8.20 -0.24
C LEU A 55 -3.05 -9.43 0.10
N SER A 56 -2.68 -10.16 1.14
CA SER A 56 -3.48 -11.29 1.60
C SER A 56 -4.87 -10.85 2.06
N LYS A 57 -4.96 -9.76 2.83
CA LYS A 57 -6.25 -9.21 3.25
C LYS A 57 -7.09 -8.75 2.05
N SER A 58 -6.44 -8.21 1.02
CA SER A 58 -7.12 -7.78 -0.20
C SER A 58 -7.80 -8.96 -0.91
N LYS A 59 -7.10 -10.09 -0.99
CA LYS A 59 -7.67 -11.31 -1.56
C LYS A 59 -8.85 -11.80 -0.72
N ASP A 60 -8.72 -11.80 0.59
CA ASP A 60 -9.77 -12.28 1.48
C ASP A 60 -11.07 -11.50 1.32
N ILE A 61 -11.00 -10.20 1.03
CA ILE A 61 -12.19 -9.38 0.82
C ILE A 61 -12.63 -9.30 -0.64
N GLY A 62 -11.99 -10.07 -1.53
CA GLY A 62 -12.44 -10.23 -2.91
C GLY A 62 -11.90 -9.21 -3.90
N LEU A 63 -10.94 -8.39 -3.53
CA LEU A 63 -10.34 -7.43 -4.46
C LEU A 63 -9.44 -8.14 -5.46
N LYS A 64 -9.36 -7.61 -6.67
CA LYS A 64 -8.56 -8.18 -7.76
C LYS A 64 -7.41 -7.30 -8.18
N ASN A 65 -7.51 -5.99 -7.97
CA ASN A 65 -6.47 -5.03 -8.34
C ASN A 65 -6.24 -4.08 -7.18
N ILE A 66 -4.98 -3.84 -6.86
CA ILE A 66 -4.60 -2.92 -5.81
C ILE A 66 -3.75 -1.81 -6.42
N PHE A 67 -4.07 -0.59 -6.07
CA PHE A 67 -3.38 0.61 -6.53
C PHE A 67 -2.71 1.33 -5.38
N ILE A 68 -1.66 2.06 -5.68
CA ILE A 68 -1.01 2.96 -4.73
C ILE A 68 -0.62 4.25 -5.42
N GLU A 69 -0.54 5.33 -4.63
CA GLU A 69 0.02 6.59 -5.06
C GLU A 69 1.14 6.94 -4.07
N THR A 70 2.31 7.28 -4.59
CA THR A 70 3.44 7.76 -3.80
C THR A 70 3.93 9.07 -4.40
N GLY A 71 4.85 9.74 -3.71
CA GLY A 71 5.55 10.87 -4.31
C GLY A 71 6.54 10.41 -5.36
N SER A 72 6.86 11.29 -6.32
CA SER A 72 7.82 11.03 -7.38
C SER A 72 9.24 11.45 -7.02
N GLY A 73 9.43 12.23 -5.93
CA GLY A 73 10.73 12.73 -5.54
C GLY A 73 11.66 11.67 -4.95
N LYS A 74 12.91 12.06 -4.74
CA LYS A 74 13.93 11.16 -4.21
C LYS A 74 13.61 10.61 -2.83
N PHE A 75 12.93 11.40 -2.02
CA PHE A 75 12.51 10.97 -0.68
C PHE A 75 11.67 9.70 -0.73
N PHE A 76 10.86 9.54 -1.78
CA PHE A 76 9.94 8.41 -1.92
C PHE A 76 10.53 7.26 -2.74
N GLU A 77 11.77 7.38 -3.21
CA GLU A 77 12.41 6.32 -4.00
C GLU A 77 12.47 4.98 -3.27
N PRO A 78 12.83 4.94 -1.97
CA PRO A 78 12.82 3.65 -1.26
C PRO A 78 11.43 2.99 -1.24
N ALA A 79 10.36 3.79 -1.09
CA ALA A 79 9.00 3.27 -1.13
C ALA A 79 8.67 2.69 -2.51
N ARG A 80 9.00 3.40 -3.58
CA ARG A 80 8.76 2.91 -4.95
C ARG A 80 9.50 1.61 -5.21
N LYS A 81 10.77 1.51 -4.77
CA LYS A 81 11.55 0.28 -4.92
C LYS A 81 10.93 -0.88 -4.14
N LEU A 82 10.44 -0.59 -2.94
CA LEU A 82 9.80 -1.60 -2.09
C LEU A 82 8.55 -2.16 -2.78
N PHE A 83 7.67 -1.28 -3.28
CA PHE A 83 6.47 -1.73 -3.97
C PHE A 83 6.80 -2.51 -5.25
N LYS A 84 7.80 -2.05 -6.00
CA LYS A 84 8.27 -2.78 -7.19
C LYS A 84 8.74 -4.17 -6.83
N SER A 85 9.50 -4.31 -5.74
CA SER A 85 9.99 -5.61 -5.29
C SER A 85 8.87 -6.55 -4.86
N CYS A 86 7.70 -6.01 -4.53
CA CYS A 86 6.52 -6.79 -4.18
C CYS A 86 5.64 -7.11 -5.37
N GLY A 87 6.01 -6.70 -6.58
CA GLY A 87 5.29 -7.02 -7.81
C GLY A 87 4.45 -5.89 -8.38
N PHE A 88 4.45 -4.72 -7.76
CA PHE A 88 3.72 -3.57 -8.32
C PHE A 88 4.42 -3.04 -9.56
N GLU A 89 3.62 -2.55 -10.50
CA GLU A 89 4.10 -1.93 -11.73
C GLU A 89 3.55 -0.53 -11.85
N GLU A 90 4.32 0.35 -12.52
CA GLU A 90 3.87 1.72 -12.78
C GLU A 90 2.60 1.68 -13.62
N CYS A 91 1.66 2.59 -13.33
CA CYS A 91 0.42 2.71 -14.08
C CYS A 91 -0.02 4.17 -14.17
N ASP A 92 -1.09 4.40 -14.95
CA ASP A 92 -1.71 5.73 -15.05
C ASP A 92 -2.45 6.08 -13.77
N PRO A 93 -2.77 7.38 -13.55
CA PRO A 93 -3.60 7.77 -12.40
C PRO A 93 -4.90 6.99 -12.35
N PHE A 94 -5.32 6.66 -11.15
CA PHE A 94 -6.54 5.88 -10.90
C PHE A 94 -7.51 6.67 -10.00
N ALA A 95 -8.74 6.19 -9.90
CA ALA A 95 -9.80 6.81 -9.10
C ALA A 95 -9.98 8.28 -9.51
N HIS A 96 -9.93 9.19 -8.55
CA HIS A 96 -10.07 10.63 -8.82
C HIS A 96 -8.74 11.33 -9.04
N TYR A 97 -7.63 10.61 -9.00
CA TYR A 97 -6.30 11.21 -9.21
C TYR A 97 -6.14 11.70 -10.64
N LYS A 98 -5.39 12.78 -10.81
CA LYS A 98 -5.04 13.34 -12.10
C LYS A 98 -3.53 13.28 -12.29
N ASN A 99 -3.08 13.41 -13.53
CA ASN A 99 -1.64 13.51 -13.79
C ASN A 99 -1.02 14.63 -12.96
N ASP A 100 -0.02 14.28 -12.17
CA ASP A 100 0.68 15.20 -11.31
C ASP A 100 2.15 14.80 -11.32
N PRO A 101 3.07 15.71 -11.71
CA PRO A 101 4.50 15.37 -11.74
C PRO A 101 5.06 15.04 -10.36
N ASN A 102 4.35 15.40 -9.29
CA ASN A 102 4.77 15.08 -7.92
C ASN A 102 4.24 13.74 -7.42
N SER A 103 3.48 13.03 -8.24
CA SER A 103 2.89 11.74 -7.88
C SER A 103 3.35 10.62 -8.79
N PHE A 104 3.41 9.43 -8.23
CA PHE A 104 3.79 8.21 -8.93
C PHE A 104 2.74 7.14 -8.61
N TYR A 105 2.20 6.50 -9.65
CA TYR A 105 1.10 5.55 -9.51
C TYR A 105 1.54 4.15 -9.86
N MET A 106 1.13 3.17 -9.07
CA MET A 106 1.47 1.76 -9.30
C MET A 106 0.27 0.87 -9.03
N LYS A 107 0.30 -0.32 -9.61
CA LYS A 107 -0.76 -1.30 -9.43
C LYS A 107 -0.21 -2.72 -9.39
N ILE A 108 -1.00 -3.62 -8.82
CA ILE A 108 -0.73 -5.06 -8.82
C ILE A 108 -2.05 -5.81 -8.91
N LYS A 109 -2.04 -6.97 -9.57
CA LYS A 109 -3.15 -7.92 -9.52
C LYS A 109 -2.96 -8.84 -8.33
N VAL A 110 -4.05 -9.10 -7.63
CA VAL A 110 -4.03 -9.99 -6.47
C VAL A 110 -4.92 -11.21 -6.67
#